data_49f3bc77a5bc32c6e2793cebbae4c2dd
#
_entry.id   49f3bc77a5bc32c6e2793cebbae4c2dd
#
_cell.length_a   1.000
_cell.length_b   1.000
_cell.length_c   1.000
_cell.angle_alpha   90.00
_cell.angle_beta   90.00
_cell.angle_gamma   90.00
#
_symmetry.space_group_name_H-M   'P 1'
#
loop_
_entity.id
_entity.type
_entity.pdbx_description
1 polymer ?
#
loop_
_entity_poly.entity_id
_entity_poly.type
_entity_poly.pdbx_seq_one_letter_code
_entity_poly.pdbx_strand_id
1 'polypeptide(L)'
;MGTHKDELHSFERALRNAGIEKCNIVQVSSIFPPGCKVISKTQGLKYLVPGAITYCVMSRCCSNEPKRLLAASVGCAIPADKSSYGYISEHHTYGQTEKQTGDYAEDLAAAMLASTLGIDFNVDESWDEKKEIFKISGKIVRTLNVTQSTICRNNNYTTVIAAAVFIF
;
A
#
# COMPACT_ATOMS: atom_id res chain seq x y z
N MET A 1 -11.13 5.33 4.15
CA MET A 1 -11.70 4.66 5.34
C MET A 1 -13.22 4.61 5.29
N GLY A 2 -13.85 3.67 5.99
CA GLY A 2 -15.30 3.56 6.13
C GLY A 2 -15.70 3.12 7.54
N THR A 3 -16.87 3.54 8.00
CA THR A 3 -17.39 3.20 9.34
C THR A 3 -18.84 2.75 9.23
N HIS A 4 -19.19 1.63 9.85
CA HIS A 4 -20.55 1.09 9.91
C HIS A 4 -20.72 0.14 11.10
N LYS A 5 -21.98 -0.12 11.52
CA LYS A 5 -22.28 -1.14 12.54
C LYS A 5 -21.99 -2.58 12.11
N ASP A 6 -21.92 -2.82 10.83
CA ASP A 6 -21.58 -4.09 10.19
C ASP A 6 -20.21 -3.99 9.52
N GLU A 7 -19.38 -5.03 9.70
CA GLU A 7 -17.98 -5.03 9.22
C GLU A 7 -17.90 -4.95 7.70
N LEU A 8 -18.69 -5.76 6.99
CA LEU A 8 -18.67 -5.79 5.53
C LEU A 8 -19.09 -4.43 4.93
N HIS A 9 -20.11 -3.80 5.52
CA HIS A 9 -20.52 -2.46 5.12
C HIS A 9 -19.46 -1.40 5.42
N SER A 10 -18.69 -1.54 6.51
CA SER A 10 -17.58 -0.61 6.79
C SER A 10 -16.48 -0.71 5.72
N PHE A 11 -16.21 -1.93 5.25
CA PHE A 11 -15.28 -2.17 4.15
C PHE A 11 -15.81 -1.61 2.82
N GLU A 12 -17.07 -1.86 2.48
CA GLU A 12 -17.71 -1.29 1.28
C GLU A 12 -17.61 0.24 1.27
N ARG A 13 -17.87 0.90 2.40
CA ARG A 13 -17.70 2.34 2.55
C ARG A 13 -16.24 2.80 2.36
N ALA A 14 -15.28 2.01 2.82
CA ALA A 14 -13.87 2.30 2.59
C ALA A 14 -13.53 2.23 1.09
N LEU A 15 -14.01 1.21 0.37
CA LEU A 15 -13.87 1.10 -1.08
C LEU A 15 -14.52 2.28 -1.82
N ARG A 16 -15.74 2.68 -1.40
CA ARG A 16 -16.47 3.83 -1.96
C ARG A 16 -15.68 5.14 -1.77
N ASN A 17 -15.14 5.38 -0.59
CA ASN A 17 -14.32 6.55 -0.34
C ASN A 17 -12.98 6.52 -1.10
N ALA A 18 -12.49 5.33 -1.44
CA ALA A 18 -11.36 5.15 -2.35
C ALA A 18 -11.77 5.33 -3.83
N GLY A 19 -13.05 5.18 -4.19
CA GLY A 19 -13.60 5.30 -5.54
C GLY A 19 -13.44 4.03 -6.38
N ILE A 20 -13.24 2.88 -5.73
CA ILE A 20 -13.01 1.58 -6.39
C ILE A 20 -14.12 0.56 -6.10
N GLU A 21 -15.17 0.94 -5.40
CA GLU A 21 -16.30 0.10 -5.01
C GLU A 21 -17.05 -0.50 -6.18
N LYS A 22 -17.02 0.17 -7.31
CA LYS A 22 -17.74 -0.23 -8.52
C LYS A 22 -17.09 -1.38 -9.30
N CYS A 23 -15.88 -1.79 -8.91
CA CYS A 23 -15.10 -2.83 -9.58
C CYS A 23 -15.15 -4.15 -8.81
N ASN A 24 -14.99 -5.26 -9.52
CA ASN A 24 -14.72 -6.57 -8.91
C ASN A 24 -13.23 -6.67 -8.59
N ILE A 25 -12.89 -6.43 -7.34
CA ILE A 25 -11.49 -6.35 -6.88
C ILE A 25 -10.91 -7.75 -6.72
N VAL A 26 -9.76 -7.98 -7.35
CA VAL A 26 -8.94 -9.19 -7.22
C VAL A 26 -7.58 -8.80 -6.66
N GLN A 27 -7.23 -9.35 -5.50
CA GLN A 27 -5.92 -9.15 -4.93
C GLN A 27 -4.89 -10.04 -5.64
N VAL A 28 -3.75 -9.46 -5.96
CA VAL A 28 -2.61 -10.13 -6.57
C VAL A 28 -1.39 -10.04 -5.66
N SER A 29 -0.34 -10.78 -6.01
CA SER A 29 0.91 -10.75 -5.28
C SER A 29 1.71 -9.46 -5.54
N SER A 30 2.81 -9.32 -4.84
CA SER A 30 3.59 -8.13 -4.54
C SER A 30 4.48 -7.60 -5.68
N ILE A 31 4.19 -7.87 -6.94
CA ILE A 31 5.06 -7.45 -8.06
C ILE A 31 4.62 -6.12 -8.66
N PHE A 32 5.55 -5.18 -8.72
CA PHE A 32 5.43 -3.96 -9.53
C PHE A 32 5.89 -4.29 -10.96
N PRO A 33 5.00 -4.27 -11.97
CA PRO A 33 5.34 -4.76 -13.31
C PRO A 33 6.40 -3.92 -14.00
N PRO A 34 7.26 -4.52 -14.86
CA PRO A 34 8.24 -3.80 -15.64
C PRO A 34 7.61 -2.68 -16.49
N GLY A 35 8.27 -1.54 -16.54
CA GLY A 35 7.81 -0.39 -17.32
C GLY A 35 6.56 0.33 -16.82
N CYS A 36 5.92 -0.17 -15.75
CA CYS A 36 4.76 0.48 -15.14
C CYS A 36 5.08 1.88 -14.62
N LYS A 37 4.06 2.72 -14.63
CA LYS A 37 4.13 4.09 -14.08
C LYS A 37 3.11 4.26 -12.97
N VAL A 38 3.53 4.87 -11.88
CA VAL A 38 2.61 5.29 -10.83
C VAL A 38 1.91 6.58 -11.29
N ILE A 39 0.59 6.53 -11.34
CA ILE A 39 -0.27 7.68 -11.65
C ILE A 39 -1.10 8.08 -10.43
N SER A 40 -1.61 9.31 -10.43
CA SER A 40 -2.45 9.77 -9.34
C SER A 40 -3.79 9.04 -9.28
N LYS A 41 -4.39 8.95 -8.07
CA LYS A 41 -5.74 8.41 -7.88
C LYS A 41 -6.74 9.05 -8.85
N THR A 42 -6.74 10.38 -8.99
CA THR A 42 -7.67 11.10 -9.85
C THR A 42 -7.54 10.72 -11.33
N GLN A 43 -6.32 10.43 -11.78
CA GLN A 43 -6.09 9.92 -13.13
C GLN A 43 -6.58 8.47 -13.26
N GLY A 44 -6.18 7.58 -12.33
CA GLY A 44 -6.52 6.16 -12.37
C GLY A 44 -8.01 5.90 -12.33
N LEU A 45 -8.78 6.63 -11.52
CA LEU A 45 -10.24 6.47 -11.41
C LEU A 45 -11.00 6.67 -12.74
N LYS A 46 -10.42 7.39 -13.69
CA LYS A 46 -11.03 7.61 -15.02
C LYS A 46 -11.07 6.35 -15.89
N TYR A 47 -10.21 5.39 -15.63
CA TYR A 47 -10.10 4.14 -16.38
C TYR A 47 -10.92 3.00 -15.76
N LEU A 48 -11.45 3.17 -14.56
CA LEU A 48 -12.23 2.14 -13.89
C LEU A 48 -13.64 2.04 -14.46
N VAL A 49 -13.99 0.84 -14.90
CA VAL A 49 -15.31 0.53 -15.49
C VAL A 49 -16.14 -0.23 -14.46
N PRO A 50 -17.40 0.17 -14.18
CA PRO A 50 -18.28 -0.57 -13.29
C PRO A 50 -18.43 -2.05 -13.68
N GLY A 51 -18.26 -2.95 -12.70
CA GLY A 51 -18.36 -4.39 -12.90
C GLY A 51 -17.09 -5.06 -13.46
N ALA A 52 -16.10 -4.28 -13.93
CA ALA A 52 -14.86 -4.85 -14.45
C ALA A 52 -14.05 -5.55 -13.33
N ILE A 53 -13.39 -6.65 -13.68
CA ILE A 53 -12.39 -7.28 -12.85
C ILE A 53 -11.17 -6.37 -12.80
N THR A 54 -10.77 -5.97 -11.62
CA THR A 54 -9.70 -4.99 -11.40
C THR A 54 -8.71 -5.55 -10.39
N TYR A 55 -7.48 -5.68 -10.81
CA TYR A 55 -6.41 -6.23 -9.96
C TYR A 55 -5.81 -5.16 -9.05
N CYS A 56 -5.46 -5.54 -7.85
CA CYS A 56 -4.77 -4.64 -6.90
C CYS A 56 -3.91 -5.39 -5.89
N VAL A 57 -2.95 -4.70 -5.31
CA VAL A 57 -2.35 -5.04 -4.02
C VAL A 57 -3.05 -4.16 -2.99
N MET A 58 -3.62 -4.74 -1.94
CA MET A 58 -4.42 -4.01 -0.96
C MET A 58 -4.09 -4.42 0.47
N SER A 59 -3.74 -3.45 1.28
CA SER A 59 -3.69 -3.56 2.73
C SER A 59 -5.02 -3.12 3.34
N ARG A 60 -5.53 -3.89 4.30
CA ARG A 60 -6.78 -3.63 5.02
C ARG A 60 -6.59 -3.84 6.52
N CYS A 61 -7.10 -2.91 7.32
CA CYS A 61 -7.19 -3.02 8.77
C CYS A 61 -8.61 -2.66 9.22
N CYS A 62 -9.18 -3.45 10.13
CA CYS A 62 -10.54 -3.23 10.63
C CYS A 62 -10.62 -3.50 12.14
N SER A 63 -11.39 -2.68 12.86
CA SER A 63 -11.73 -2.92 14.27
C SER A 63 -13.02 -2.19 14.64
N ASN A 64 -13.71 -2.70 15.65
CA ASN A 64 -14.81 -2.01 16.35
C ASN A 64 -14.42 -1.60 17.78
N GLU A 65 -13.16 -1.80 18.17
CA GLU A 65 -12.67 -1.44 19.51
C GLU A 65 -12.50 0.08 19.61
N PRO A 66 -13.24 0.76 20.52
CA PRO A 66 -13.13 2.21 20.66
C PRO A 66 -11.70 2.67 20.99
N LYS A 67 -11.30 3.80 20.42
CA LYS A 67 -9.96 4.40 20.58
C LYS A 67 -8.80 3.58 19.99
N ARG A 68 -9.07 2.46 19.32
CA ARG A 68 -8.04 1.72 18.60
C ARG A 68 -7.56 2.56 17.40
N LEU A 69 -6.27 2.81 17.33
CA LEU A 69 -5.62 3.39 16.15
C LEU A 69 -5.41 2.29 15.11
N LEU A 70 -5.92 2.51 13.90
CA LEU A 70 -5.81 1.62 12.74
C LEU A 70 -4.96 2.28 11.68
N ALA A 71 -4.10 1.53 11.04
CA ALA A 71 -3.39 1.99 9.86
C ALA A 71 -3.23 0.86 8.83
N ALA A 72 -3.30 1.21 7.55
CA ALA A 72 -3.03 0.34 6.42
C ALA A 72 -2.17 1.08 5.41
N SER A 73 -1.17 0.40 4.87
CA SER A 73 -0.21 0.96 3.93
C SER A 73 0.12 -0.01 2.81
N VAL A 74 0.38 0.54 1.65
CA VAL A 74 1.01 -0.12 0.51
C VAL A 74 2.29 0.64 0.18
N GLY A 75 3.44 -0.04 0.24
CA GLY A 75 4.74 0.46 -0.17
C GLY A 75 5.09 0.01 -1.57
N CYS A 76 5.87 0.77 -2.29
CA CYS A 76 6.40 0.40 -3.61
C CYS A 76 7.88 0.70 -3.70
N ALA A 77 8.64 -0.19 -4.34
CA ALA A 77 10.03 0.01 -4.73
C ALA A 77 10.20 -0.24 -6.23
N ILE A 78 10.75 0.74 -6.93
CA ILE A 78 10.85 0.76 -8.39
C ILE A 78 12.33 0.69 -8.78
N PRO A 79 12.76 -0.32 -9.60
CA PRO A 79 14.13 -0.45 -10.04
C PRO A 79 14.51 0.61 -11.10
N ALA A 80 15.81 0.89 -11.21
CA ALA A 80 16.36 1.77 -12.24
C ALA A 80 16.19 1.17 -13.65
N ASP A 81 16.41 -0.13 -13.76
CA ASP A 81 16.19 -0.86 -14.99
C ASP A 81 14.69 -1.07 -15.23
N LYS A 82 14.15 -0.39 -16.23
CA LYS A 82 12.72 -0.47 -16.59
C LYS A 82 12.29 -1.82 -17.17
N SER A 83 13.22 -2.67 -17.55
CA SER A 83 12.95 -4.04 -17.99
C SER A 83 12.78 -5.01 -16.81
N SER A 84 13.23 -4.61 -15.63
CA SER A 84 13.10 -5.36 -14.38
C SER A 84 11.81 -5.04 -13.67
N TYR A 85 11.30 -6.00 -12.90
CA TYR A 85 10.16 -5.78 -12.00
C TYR A 85 10.60 -5.15 -10.67
N GLY A 86 9.69 -4.42 -10.06
CA GLY A 86 9.85 -3.94 -8.68
C GLY A 86 8.96 -4.70 -7.71
N TYR A 87 8.84 -4.17 -6.50
CA TYR A 87 8.00 -4.76 -5.45
C TYR A 87 6.95 -3.79 -4.95
N ILE A 88 5.82 -4.37 -4.56
CA ILE A 88 4.73 -3.71 -3.83
C ILE A 88 4.55 -4.49 -2.53
N SER A 89 4.67 -3.83 -1.40
CA SER A 89 4.43 -4.42 -0.08
C SER A 89 3.08 -3.99 0.46
N GLU A 90 2.54 -4.75 1.39
CA GLU A 90 1.36 -4.39 2.15
C GLU A 90 1.64 -4.54 3.64
N HIS A 91 1.20 -3.56 4.41
CA HIS A 91 1.31 -3.57 5.86
C HIS A 91 0.08 -2.97 6.51
N HIS A 92 -0.40 -3.61 7.57
CA HIS A 92 -1.45 -3.06 8.41
C HIS A 92 -1.10 -3.24 9.88
N THR A 93 -1.60 -2.36 10.72
CA THR A 93 -1.21 -2.36 12.13
C THR A 93 -2.25 -1.69 13.02
N TYR A 94 -2.16 -2.03 14.30
CA TYR A 94 -2.88 -1.40 15.38
C TYR A 94 -1.90 -0.64 16.27
N GLY A 95 -2.20 0.63 16.55
CA GLY A 95 -1.41 1.45 17.48
C GLY A 95 -0.21 2.19 16.89
N GLN A 96 0.15 1.96 15.62
CA GLN A 96 1.18 2.74 14.93
C GLN A 96 0.59 3.96 14.21
N THR A 97 1.38 5.01 14.13
CA THR A 97 1.03 6.22 13.37
C THR A 97 1.08 5.96 11.87
N GLU A 98 0.44 6.82 11.09
CA GLU A 98 0.48 6.80 9.63
C GLU A 98 1.92 6.77 9.10
N LYS A 99 2.79 7.63 9.66
CA LYS A 99 4.20 7.68 9.28
C LYS A 99 4.92 6.36 9.54
N GLN A 100 4.80 5.79 10.74
CA GLN A 100 5.47 4.52 11.09
C GLN A 100 5.01 3.37 10.19
N THR A 101 3.70 3.29 9.93
CA THR A 101 3.12 2.26 9.06
C THR A 101 3.57 2.43 7.60
N GLY A 102 3.63 3.67 7.12
CA GLY A 102 4.08 4.00 5.77
C GLY A 102 5.56 3.72 5.55
N ASP A 103 6.40 4.18 6.46
CA ASP A 103 7.85 3.95 6.40
C ASP A 103 8.17 2.45 6.42
N TYR A 104 7.49 1.67 7.27
CA TYR A 104 7.67 0.22 7.32
C TYR A 104 7.27 -0.49 6.00
N ALA A 105 6.14 -0.12 5.42
CA ALA A 105 5.71 -0.71 4.15
C ALA A 105 6.70 -0.36 3.01
N GLU A 106 7.18 0.88 2.99
CA GLU A 106 8.15 1.34 2.00
C GLU A 106 9.50 0.62 2.17
N ASP A 107 9.98 0.47 3.40
CA ASP A 107 11.18 -0.29 3.74
C ASP A 107 11.07 -1.75 3.29
N LEU A 108 9.95 -2.40 3.56
CA LEU A 108 9.72 -3.80 3.18
C LEU A 108 9.79 -3.99 1.65
N ALA A 109 9.15 -3.10 0.87
CA ALA A 109 9.23 -3.16 -0.59
C ALA A 109 10.66 -2.94 -1.09
N ALA A 110 11.37 -1.97 -0.52
CA ALA A 110 12.75 -1.67 -0.87
C ALA A 110 13.70 -2.82 -0.51
N ALA A 111 13.53 -3.45 0.66
CA ALA A 111 14.30 -4.59 1.10
C ALA A 111 14.13 -5.81 0.18
N MET A 112 12.89 -6.12 -0.23
CA MET A 112 12.61 -7.19 -1.19
C MET A 112 13.30 -6.93 -2.54
N LEU A 113 13.24 -5.70 -3.03
CA LEU A 113 13.89 -5.32 -4.28
C LEU A 113 15.42 -5.36 -4.17
N ALA A 114 15.97 -4.84 -3.07
CA ALA A 114 17.41 -4.86 -2.79
C ALA A 114 17.96 -6.29 -2.79
N SER A 115 17.27 -7.21 -2.10
CA SER A 115 17.64 -8.63 -2.09
C SER A 115 17.69 -9.23 -3.50
N THR A 116 16.67 -8.94 -4.33
CA THR A 116 16.63 -9.41 -5.73
C THR A 116 17.77 -8.83 -6.59
N LEU A 117 18.16 -7.59 -6.33
CA LEU A 117 19.23 -6.89 -7.07
C LEU A 117 20.64 -7.19 -6.53
N GLY A 118 20.77 -8.03 -5.49
CA GLY A 118 22.05 -8.32 -4.86
C GLY A 118 22.66 -7.08 -4.20
N ILE A 119 21.87 -6.27 -3.54
CA ILE A 119 22.30 -5.14 -2.71
C ILE A 119 22.39 -5.64 -1.28
N ASP A 120 23.61 -5.70 -0.74
CA ASP A 120 23.80 -6.04 0.68
C ASP A 120 23.45 -4.85 1.57
N PHE A 121 22.64 -5.09 2.57
CA PHE A 121 22.32 -4.14 3.62
C PHE A 121 22.07 -4.88 4.94
N ASN A 122 22.32 -4.21 6.03
CA ASN A 122 22.03 -4.74 7.35
C ASN A 122 20.52 -4.59 7.66
N VAL A 123 19.84 -5.69 7.96
CA VAL A 123 18.39 -5.68 8.30
C VAL A 123 18.08 -4.87 9.55
N ASP A 124 19.04 -4.71 10.45
CA ASP A 124 18.88 -3.97 11.72
C ASP A 124 19.11 -2.45 11.58
N GLU A 125 19.52 -1.97 10.40
CA GLU A 125 19.67 -0.53 10.13
C GLU A 125 18.34 0.19 10.12
N SER A 126 18.37 1.48 10.50
CA SER A 126 17.19 2.34 10.42
C SER A 126 16.75 2.55 8.96
N TRP A 127 15.48 2.90 8.75
CA TRP A 127 14.94 3.19 7.41
C TRP A 127 15.71 4.30 6.69
N ASP A 128 16.16 5.32 7.40
CA ASP A 128 16.90 6.42 6.79
C ASP A 128 18.31 5.98 6.31
N GLU A 129 19.00 5.12 7.07
CA GLU A 129 20.26 4.51 6.65
C GLU A 129 20.09 3.63 5.42
N LYS A 130 19.06 2.77 5.40
CA LYS A 130 18.73 1.93 4.23
C LYS A 130 18.42 2.77 2.99
N LYS A 131 17.69 3.88 3.13
CA LYS A 131 17.43 4.81 2.03
C LYS A 131 18.70 5.37 1.40
N GLU A 132 19.70 5.70 2.19
CA GLU A 132 20.99 6.18 1.68
C GLU A 132 21.72 5.08 0.90
N ILE A 133 21.74 3.83 1.40
CA ILE A 133 22.33 2.68 0.71
C ILE A 133 21.63 2.46 -0.65
N PHE A 134 20.31 2.51 -0.69
CA PHE A 134 19.54 2.34 -1.92
C PHE A 134 19.81 3.44 -2.93
N LYS A 135 19.93 4.70 -2.50
CA LYS A 135 20.30 5.83 -3.36
C LYS A 135 21.73 5.69 -3.91
N ILE A 136 22.69 5.31 -3.06
CA ILE A 136 24.10 5.14 -3.45
C ILE A 136 24.26 4.00 -4.45
N SER A 137 23.48 2.93 -4.32
CA SER A 137 23.54 1.79 -5.26
C SER A 137 23.15 2.16 -6.68
N GLY A 138 22.34 3.20 -6.88
CA GLY A 138 21.77 3.60 -8.16
C GLY A 138 20.82 2.59 -8.80
N LYS A 139 20.55 1.46 -8.15
CA LYS A 139 19.72 0.36 -8.67
C LYS A 139 18.23 0.54 -8.36
N ILE A 140 17.90 1.28 -7.29
CA ILE A 140 16.51 1.63 -6.91
C ILE A 140 16.31 3.11 -7.18
N VAL A 141 15.41 3.45 -8.08
CA VAL A 141 15.16 4.84 -8.49
C VAL A 141 14.20 5.53 -7.54
N ARG A 142 13.21 4.81 -7.07
CA ARG A 142 12.12 5.40 -6.30
C ARG A 142 11.50 4.40 -5.34
N THR A 143 11.31 4.86 -4.12
CA THR A 143 10.41 4.26 -3.14
C THR A 143 9.26 5.22 -2.84
N LEU A 144 8.12 4.70 -2.51
CA LEU A 144 6.95 5.48 -2.11
C LEU A 144 5.97 4.61 -1.33
N ASN A 145 5.12 5.25 -0.54
CA ASN A 145 3.97 4.58 0.08
C ASN A 145 2.67 5.37 -0.10
N VAL A 146 1.59 4.66 0.08
CA VAL A 146 0.25 5.21 0.28
C VAL A 146 -0.29 4.63 1.57
N THR A 147 -0.62 5.49 2.52
CA THR A 147 -1.02 5.09 3.86
C THR A 147 -2.30 5.80 4.27
N GLN A 148 -3.17 5.10 4.97
CA GLN A 148 -4.35 5.65 5.61
C GLN A 148 -4.37 5.21 7.06
N SER A 149 -4.59 6.15 7.97
CA SER A 149 -4.80 5.87 9.38
C SER A 149 -6.06 6.53 9.92
N THR A 150 -6.60 5.99 10.99
CA THR A 150 -7.72 6.58 11.74
C THR A 150 -7.86 5.95 13.13
N ILE A 151 -8.54 6.65 14.02
CA ILE A 151 -8.93 6.11 15.33
C ILE A 151 -10.36 5.59 15.23
N CYS A 152 -10.60 4.36 15.68
CA CYS A 152 -11.92 3.79 15.79
C CYS A 152 -12.76 4.62 16.77
N ARG A 153 -13.90 5.16 16.31
CA ARG A 153 -14.83 5.96 17.10
C ARG A 153 -16.10 5.15 17.37
N ASN A 154 -16.55 5.16 18.61
CA ASN A 154 -17.72 4.39 19.04
C ASN A 154 -17.51 2.87 18.86
N ASN A 155 -18.57 2.08 19.04
CA ASN A 155 -18.55 0.63 18.92
C ASN A 155 -18.87 0.16 17.48
N ASN A 156 -18.69 1.02 16.48
CA ASN A 156 -18.89 0.65 15.08
C ASN A 156 -17.57 0.15 14.46
N TYR A 157 -17.69 -0.81 13.55
CA TYR A 157 -16.55 -1.21 12.73
C TYR A 157 -16.03 -0.04 11.93
N THR A 158 -14.73 0.15 11.99
CA THR A 158 -13.99 1.12 11.19
C THR A 158 -12.96 0.37 10.36
N THR A 159 -13.05 0.50 9.04
CA THR A 159 -12.11 -0.11 8.10
C THR A 159 -11.26 0.97 7.45
N VAL A 160 -9.94 0.77 7.45
CA VAL A 160 -8.99 1.53 6.63
C VAL A 160 -8.41 0.63 5.54
N ILE A 161 -8.17 1.20 4.37
CA ILE A 161 -7.53 0.52 3.25
C ILE A 161 -6.48 1.43 2.62
N ALA A 162 -5.43 0.80 2.10
CA ALA A 162 -4.50 1.37 1.13
C ALA A 162 -4.38 0.39 -0.03
N ALA A 163 -4.34 0.87 -1.27
CA ALA A 163 -4.30 -0.01 -2.42
C ALA A 163 -3.49 0.58 -3.58
N ALA A 164 -2.71 -0.28 -4.25
CA ALA A 164 -2.15 -0.04 -5.58
C ALA A 164 -3.03 -0.79 -6.59
N VAL A 165 -3.76 -0.04 -7.43
CA VAL A 165 -4.70 -0.57 -8.42
C VAL A 165 -4.03 -0.60 -9.78
N PHE A 166 -4.10 -1.74 -10.47
CA PHE A 166 -3.53 -1.90 -11.80
C PHE A 166 -4.52 -1.42 -12.87
N ILE A 167 -4.01 -0.60 -13.78
CA ILE A 167 -4.74 -0.10 -14.96
C ILE A 167 -3.98 -0.57 -16.21
N PHE A 168 -4.68 -1.23 -17.11
CA PHE A 168 -4.15 -1.76 -18.37
C PHE A 168 -4.65 -0.96 -19.57
#